data_4974aee29ca3cc5b2e070d94880e5803
#
_entry.id   4974aee29ca3cc5b2e070d94880e5803
#
_cell.length_a   1.000
_cell.length_b   1.000
_cell.length_c   1.000
_cell.angle_alpha   90.00
_cell.angle_beta   90.00
_cell.angle_gamma   90.00
#
_symmetry.space_group_name_H-M   'P 1'
#
loop_
_entity.id
_entity.type
_entity.pdbx_description
1 polymer ?
#
loop_
_entity_poly.entity_id
_entity_poly.type
_entity_poly.pdbx_seq_one_letter_code
_entity_poly.pdbx_strand_id
1 'polypeptide(L)'
;IISNSGNTSELKDLLNFANRYRVKIIGIASNSNSMLSKASDIKIIYPKLKESDPNGIVPTTSTSFVMMLCDCIATTIMEKRKFTKENFFLYHKGGNLGASLRLAKDIMVTGKNMPVIDHKRKFNDALKVMSQKKLGVVVITQNKFIKGLVTDGDIRRVLNNASKERNLDKIIRKYPLV
;
A
#
# COMPACT_ATOMS: atom_id res chain seq x y z
N ILE A 1 15.66 -5.51 -22.52
CA ILE A 1 15.07 -6.31 -23.62
C ILE A 1 15.32 -7.77 -23.30
N ILE A 2 14.30 -8.61 -23.45
CA ILE A 2 14.36 -10.05 -23.19
C ILE A 2 13.97 -10.80 -24.46
N SER A 3 14.79 -11.76 -24.89
CA SER A 3 14.47 -12.64 -26.00
C SER A 3 15.27 -13.95 -25.87
N ASN A 4 14.59 -15.10 -25.85
CA ASN A 4 15.26 -16.40 -25.69
C ASN A 4 16.36 -16.60 -26.74
N SER A 5 16.04 -16.50 -28.04
CA SER A 5 17.03 -16.60 -29.11
C SER A 5 17.94 -15.37 -29.21
N GLY A 6 17.44 -14.21 -28.86
CA GLY A 6 18.08 -12.91 -29.08
C GLY A 6 18.21 -12.48 -30.54
N ASN A 7 17.58 -13.21 -31.46
CA ASN A 7 17.65 -12.98 -32.90
C ASN A 7 16.28 -12.74 -33.55
N THR A 8 15.28 -12.41 -32.76
CA THR A 8 13.94 -12.11 -33.25
C THR A 8 14.00 -10.88 -34.17
N SER A 9 13.42 -10.96 -35.37
CA SER A 9 13.49 -9.90 -36.40
C SER A 9 12.98 -8.54 -35.91
N GLU A 10 11.93 -8.54 -35.09
CA GLU A 10 11.29 -7.37 -34.53
C GLU A 10 12.20 -6.56 -33.59
N LEU A 11 13.25 -7.18 -33.07
CA LEU A 11 14.22 -6.49 -32.22
C LEU A 11 15.12 -5.54 -32.99
N LYS A 12 15.30 -5.75 -34.31
CA LYS A 12 16.26 -4.99 -35.11
C LYS A 12 15.99 -3.49 -35.06
N ASP A 13 14.76 -3.10 -35.27
CA ASP A 13 14.39 -1.69 -35.31
C ASP A 13 14.50 -1.04 -33.91
N LEU A 14 14.11 -1.80 -32.85
CA LEU A 14 14.26 -1.35 -31.46
C LEU A 14 15.72 -1.15 -31.09
N LEU A 15 16.60 -2.09 -31.48
CA LEU A 15 18.04 -1.99 -31.22
C LEU A 15 18.68 -0.83 -32.00
N ASN A 16 18.28 -0.63 -33.26
CA ASN A 16 18.73 0.50 -34.08
C ASN A 16 18.28 1.84 -33.46
N PHE A 17 17.02 1.92 -32.97
CA PHE A 17 16.52 3.08 -32.28
C PHE A 17 17.33 3.38 -31.02
N ALA A 18 17.49 2.37 -30.15
CA ALA A 18 18.25 2.53 -28.91
C ALA A 18 19.69 3.00 -29.17
N ASN A 19 20.35 2.42 -30.17
CA ASN A 19 21.70 2.80 -30.56
C ASN A 19 21.78 4.24 -31.10
N ARG A 20 20.83 4.63 -31.97
CA ARG A 20 20.74 5.99 -32.53
C ARG A 20 20.58 7.06 -31.44
N TYR A 21 19.77 6.79 -30.43
CA TYR A 21 19.47 7.70 -29.34
C TYR A 21 20.37 7.49 -28.10
N ARG A 22 21.37 6.63 -28.19
CA ARG A 22 22.30 6.29 -27.10
C ARG A 22 21.60 5.81 -25.83
N VAL A 23 20.49 5.11 -25.98
CA VAL A 23 19.77 4.47 -24.88
C VAL A 23 20.51 3.21 -24.45
N LYS A 24 20.85 3.09 -23.18
CA LYS A 24 21.51 1.92 -22.62
C LYS A 24 20.63 0.68 -22.68
N ILE A 25 21.19 -0.43 -23.18
CA ILE A 25 20.49 -1.68 -23.36
C ILE A 25 20.98 -2.72 -22.36
N ILE A 26 20.05 -3.28 -21.59
CA ILE A 26 20.26 -4.52 -20.83
C ILE A 26 19.58 -5.64 -21.62
N GLY A 27 20.36 -6.59 -22.13
CA GLY A 27 19.85 -7.72 -22.91
C GLY A 27 19.87 -9.00 -22.10
N ILE A 28 18.76 -9.73 -22.09
CA ILE A 28 18.62 -11.05 -21.47
C ILE A 28 18.34 -12.05 -22.56
N ALA A 29 19.23 -13.05 -22.78
CA ALA A 29 19.10 -14.02 -23.86
C ALA A 29 19.78 -15.34 -23.48
N SER A 30 19.43 -16.44 -24.18
CA SER A 30 20.14 -17.72 -24.04
C SER A 30 21.34 -17.86 -24.97
N ASN A 31 21.53 -16.94 -25.94
CA ASN A 31 22.60 -16.98 -26.93
C ASN A 31 23.49 -15.73 -26.81
N SER A 32 24.72 -15.94 -26.38
CA SER A 32 25.73 -14.88 -26.22
C SER A 32 26.14 -14.22 -27.55
N ASN A 33 25.97 -14.91 -28.67
CA ASN A 33 26.32 -14.45 -30.01
C ASN A 33 25.15 -13.84 -30.78
N SER A 34 23.99 -13.71 -30.13
CA SER A 34 22.79 -13.12 -30.73
C SER A 34 22.94 -11.63 -31.03
N MET A 35 22.06 -11.13 -31.91
CA MET A 35 21.98 -9.71 -32.25
C MET A 35 21.70 -8.87 -31.00
N LEU A 36 20.78 -9.31 -30.14
CA LEU A 36 20.49 -8.66 -28.87
C LEU A 36 21.72 -8.59 -27.97
N SER A 37 22.39 -9.74 -27.77
CA SER A 37 23.57 -9.78 -26.92
C SER A 37 24.70 -8.89 -27.40
N LYS A 38 24.91 -8.82 -28.72
CA LYS A 38 25.95 -7.96 -29.32
C LYS A 38 25.64 -6.47 -29.15
N ALA A 39 24.38 -6.09 -29.24
CA ALA A 39 23.94 -4.71 -29.13
C ALA A 39 23.80 -4.23 -27.67
N SER A 40 23.85 -5.13 -26.67
CA SER A 40 23.61 -4.79 -25.28
C SER A 40 24.85 -4.26 -24.57
N ASP A 41 24.68 -3.17 -23.78
CA ASP A 41 25.71 -2.66 -22.87
C ASP A 41 25.91 -3.60 -21.67
N ILE A 42 24.82 -4.17 -21.16
CA ILE A 42 24.82 -5.19 -20.10
C ILE A 42 24.18 -6.47 -20.66
N LYS A 43 24.90 -7.57 -20.55
CA LYS A 43 24.48 -8.87 -21.06
C LYS A 43 24.19 -9.82 -19.92
N ILE A 44 22.99 -10.34 -19.85
CA ILE A 44 22.61 -11.42 -18.93
C ILE A 44 22.33 -12.66 -19.80
N ILE A 45 23.28 -13.59 -19.78
CA ILE A 45 23.18 -14.79 -20.58
C ILE A 45 22.84 -15.96 -19.67
N TYR A 46 21.76 -16.66 -20.00
CA TYR A 46 21.38 -17.90 -19.33
C TYR A 46 21.56 -19.12 -20.22
N PRO A 47 21.69 -20.34 -19.67
CA PRO A 47 21.89 -21.53 -20.44
C PRO A 47 20.69 -21.80 -21.34
N LYS A 48 20.95 -22.41 -22.53
CA LYS A 48 19.87 -22.87 -23.40
C LYS A 48 19.07 -23.96 -22.68
N LEU A 49 17.80 -23.71 -22.43
CA LEU A 49 16.90 -24.62 -21.74
C LEU A 49 16.09 -25.44 -22.77
N LYS A 50 15.81 -26.70 -22.41
CA LYS A 50 14.88 -27.53 -23.17
C LYS A 50 13.47 -27.15 -22.74
N GLU A 51 12.62 -26.82 -23.70
CA GLU A 51 11.20 -26.56 -23.42
C GLU A 51 10.49 -27.85 -22.99
N SER A 52 9.48 -27.72 -22.16
CA SER A 52 8.76 -28.86 -21.56
C SER A 52 7.62 -29.38 -22.43
N ASP A 53 7.29 -28.71 -23.54
CA ASP A 53 6.32 -29.20 -24.48
C ASP A 53 6.87 -30.41 -25.27
N PRO A 54 6.01 -31.31 -25.78
CA PRO A 54 6.45 -32.52 -26.48
C PRO A 54 7.36 -32.27 -27.65
N ASN A 55 7.23 -31.14 -28.34
CA ASN A 55 8.02 -30.80 -29.54
C ASN A 55 9.22 -29.89 -29.23
N GLY A 56 9.33 -29.38 -28.00
CA GLY A 56 10.41 -28.47 -27.59
C GLY A 56 10.36 -27.09 -28.27
N ILE A 57 9.16 -26.62 -28.65
CA ILE A 57 8.96 -25.40 -29.44
C ILE A 57 8.28 -24.33 -28.66
N VAL A 58 7.27 -24.70 -27.85
CA VAL A 58 6.45 -23.76 -27.12
C VAL A 58 7.18 -23.21 -25.88
N PRO A 59 7.32 -21.88 -25.74
CA PRO A 59 7.96 -21.28 -24.57
C PRO A 59 7.27 -21.71 -23.28
N THR A 60 7.96 -22.44 -22.42
CA THR A 60 7.50 -23.00 -21.16
C THR A 60 8.58 -22.90 -20.10
N THR A 61 9.59 -23.74 -20.16
CA THR A 61 10.74 -23.73 -19.24
C THR A 61 11.49 -22.40 -19.32
N SER A 62 11.73 -21.90 -20.53
CA SER A 62 12.44 -20.62 -20.73
C SER A 62 11.69 -19.44 -20.16
N THR A 63 10.37 -19.37 -20.31
CA THR A 63 9.55 -18.29 -19.74
C THR A 63 9.52 -18.33 -18.23
N SER A 64 9.35 -19.50 -17.63
CA SER A 64 9.38 -19.68 -16.18
C SER A 64 10.74 -19.31 -15.58
N PHE A 65 11.82 -19.71 -16.23
CA PHE A 65 13.18 -19.36 -15.82
C PHE A 65 13.42 -17.84 -15.87
N VAL A 66 13.04 -17.20 -16.98
CA VAL A 66 13.21 -15.75 -17.14
C VAL A 66 12.39 -14.98 -16.14
N MET A 67 11.17 -15.41 -15.84
CA MET A 67 10.35 -14.79 -14.79
C MET A 67 11.05 -14.85 -13.44
N MET A 68 11.54 -16.03 -13.03
CA MET A 68 12.28 -16.20 -11.79
C MET A 68 13.57 -15.37 -11.76
N LEU A 69 14.30 -15.31 -12.87
CA LEU A 69 15.51 -14.47 -12.99
C LEU A 69 15.18 -12.98 -12.80
N CYS A 70 14.10 -12.51 -13.41
CA CYS A 70 13.65 -11.12 -13.25
C CYS A 70 13.23 -10.81 -11.80
N ASP A 71 12.55 -11.74 -11.12
CA ASP A 71 12.20 -11.60 -9.72
C ASP A 71 13.44 -11.52 -8.82
N CYS A 72 14.46 -12.35 -9.09
CA CYS A 72 15.74 -12.27 -8.39
C CYS A 72 16.43 -10.92 -8.58
N ILE A 73 16.43 -10.40 -9.82
CA ILE A 73 16.99 -9.07 -10.11
C ILE A 73 16.22 -7.98 -9.38
N ALA A 74 14.90 -8.03 -9.45
CA ALA A 74 14.03 -7.04 -8.81
C ALA A 74 14.24 -7.02 -7.29
N THR A 75 14.21 -8.19 -6.63
CA THR A 75 14.41 -8.30 -5.18
C THR A 75 15.80 -7.85 -4.74
N THR A 76 16.84 -8.19 -5.53
CA THR A 76 18.20 -7.70 -5.26
C THR A 76 18.31 -6.19 -5.35
N ILE A 77 17.63 -5.58 -6.33
CA ILE A 77 17.57 -4.12 -6.47
C ILE A 77 16.79 -3.50 -5.29
N MET A 78 15.69 -4.11 -4.87
CA MET A 78 14.93 -3.66 -3.70
C MET A 78 15.80 -3.67 -2.44
N GLU A 79 16.55 -4.74 -2.22
CA GLU A 79 17.48 -4.85 -1.08
C GLU A 79 18.56 -3.75 -1.13
N LYS A 80 19.23 -3.59 -2.27
CA LYS A 80 20.24 -2.53 -2.45
C LYS A 80 19.69 -1.13 -2.24
N ARG A 81 18.45 -0.88 -2.64
CA ARG A 81 17.75 0.40 -2.46
C ARG A 81 17.15 0.57 -1.07
N LYS A 82 17.30 -0.42 -0.18
CA LYS A 82 16.67 -0.44 1.14
C LYS A 82 15.17 -0.17 1.06
N PHE A 83 14.51 -0.80 0.09
CA PHE A 83 13.08 -0.61 -0.15
C PHE A 83 12.28 -1.20 1.01
N THR A 84 11.50 -0.35 1.70
CA THR A 84 10.77 -0.72 2.90
C THR A 84 9.29 -0.97 2.62
N LYS A 85 8.56 -1.48 3.64
CA LYS A 85 7.10 -1.63 3.59
C LYS A 85 6.39 -0.28 3.39
N GLU A 86 6.93 0.78 3.97
CA GLU A 86 6.42 2.15 3.83
C GLU A 86 6.56 2.65 2.39
N ASN A 87 7.69 2.35 1.74
CA ASN A 87 7.88 2.64 0.31
C ASN A 87 6.86 1.87 -0.54
N PHE A 88 6.60 0.60 -0.21
CA PHE A 88 5.59 -0.20 -0.91
C PHE A 88 4.19 0.41 -0.78
N PHE A 89 3.83 0.89 0.42
CA PHE A 89 2.55 1.52 0.69
C PHE A 89 2.29 2.77 -0.17
N LEU A 90 3.33 3.56 -0.49
CA LEU A 90 3.20 4.74 -1.35
C LEU A 90 2.62 4.39 -2.73
N TYR A 91 2.95 3.22 -3.24
CA TYR A 91 2.50 2.74 -4.56
C TYR A 91 1.25 1.86 -4.50
N HIS A 92 0.93 1.28 -3.33
CA HIS A 92 -0.15 0.31 -3.15
C HIS A 92 -1.11 0.70 -2.03
N LYS A 93 -1.74 1.89 -2.14
CA LYS A 93 -2.68 2.42 -1.12
C LYS A 93 -3.99 1.65 -1.02
N GLY A 94 -4.37 0.89 -2.03
CA GLY A 94 -5.59 0.10 -2.11
C GLY A 94 -5.40 -1.38 -1.77
N GLY A 95 -6.53 -2.11 -1.65
CA GLY A 95 -6.53 -3.55 -1.41
C GLY A 95 -6.14 -3.98 0.01
N ASN A 96 -6.19 -5.29 0.27
CA ASN A 96 -5.90 -5.87 1.59
C ASN A 96 -4.47 -5.61 2.07
N LEU A 97 -3.51 -5.62 1.15
CA LEU A 97 -2.11 -5.40 1.47
C LEU A 97 -1.85 -3.94 1.87
N GLY A 98 -2.45 -2.97 1.16
CA GLY A 98 -2.40 -1.56 1.53
C GLY A 98 -3.12 -1.28 2.86
N ALA A 99 -4.23 -1.96 3.13
CA ALA A 99 -4.98 -1.80 4.36
C ALA A 99 -4.16 -2.23 5.61
N SER A 100 -3.37 -3.31 5.50
CA SER A 100 -2.53 -3.81 6.61
C SER A 100 -1.35 -2.90 6.96
N LEU A 101 -0.98 -1.97 6.08
CA LEU A 101 0.12 -1.04 6.26
C LEU A 101 -0.34 0.38 6.66
N ARG A 102 -1.65 0.61 6.79
CA ARG A 102 -2.19 1.91 7.21
C ARG A 102 -1.84 2.19 8.67
N LEU A 103 -1.39 3.39 8.92
CA LEU A 103 -1.19 3.90 10.26
C LEU A 103 -2.47 4.58 10.76
N ALA A 104 -2.64 4.69 12.07
CA ALA A 104 -3.77 5.41 12.65
C ALA A 104 -3.91 6.85 12.09
N LYS A 105 -2.80 7.54 11.85
CA LYS A 105 -2.76 8.88 11.25
C LYS A 105 -3.37 8.96 9.84
N ASP A 106 -3.40 7.85 9.09
CA ASP A 106 -3.89 7.81 7.71
C ASP A 106 -5.42 7.70 7.64
N ILE A 107 -6.05 7.27 8.75
CA ILE A 107 -7.49 7.04 8.86
C ILE A 107 -8.16 7.88 9.94
N MET A 108 -7.39 8.50 10.85
CA MET A 108 -7.97 9.28 11.94
C MET A 108 -8.67 10.53 11.43
N VAL A 109 -9.78 10.86 12.09
CA VAL A 109 -10.50 12.10 11.84
C VAL A 109 -9.75 13.26 12.51
N THR A 110 -9.53 14.35 11.77
CA THR A 110 -8.74 15.49 12.23
C THR A 110 -9.48 16.82 12.09
N GLY A 111 -8.98 17.85 12.78
CA GLY A 111 -9.43 19.22 12.65
C GLY A 111 -10.92 19.40 12.97
N LYS A 112 -11.64 20.15 12.14
CA LYS A 112 -13.06 20.48 12.33
C LYS A 112 -14.01 19.27 12.29
N ASN A 113 -13.52 18.13 11.80
CA ASN A 113 -14.33 16.90 11.73
C ASN A 113 -14.29 16.09 13.02
N MET A 114 -13.36 16.37 13.93
CA MET A 114 -13.32 15.70 15.22
C MET A 114 -14.56 16.00 16.07
N PRO A 115 -15.14 14.99 16.72
CA PRO A 115 -16.30 15.14 17.60
C PRO A 115 -15.87 15.61 18.99
N VAL A 116 -15.44 16.85 19.13
CA VAL A 116 -14.90 17.39 20.38
C VAL A 116 -15.83 18.46 20.93
N ILE A 117 -16.11 18.39 22.24
CA ILE A 117 -16.82 19.45 22.98
C ILE A 117 -16.15 19.75 24.33
N ASP A 118 -16.34 20.96 24.83
CA ASP A 118 -15.92 21.34 26.18
C ASP A 118 -16.82 20.70 27.24
N HIS A 119 -16.25 20.33 28.40
CA HIS A 119 -16.98 19.69 29.50
C HIS A 119 -18.12 20.56 30.07
N LYS A 120 -18.06 21.89 29.91
CA LYS A 120 -19.13 22.83 30.35
C LYS A 120 -20.37 22.78 29.44
N ARG A 121 -20.30 22.10 28.29
CA ARG A 121 -21.44 21.95 27.38
C ARG A 121 -22.48 21.00 27.96
N LYS A 122 -23.71 21.19 27.50
CA LYS A 122 -24.84 20.35 27.93
C LYS A 122 -24.87 18.99 27.25
N PHE A 123 -25.53 18.03 27.88
CA PHE A 123 -25.79 16.70 27.33
C PHE A 123 -26.35 16.74 25.89
N ASN A 124 -27.29 17.66 25.64
CA ASN A 124 -27.89 17.81 24.31
C ASN A 124 -26.88 18.28 23.23
N ASP A 125 -25.81 18.99 23.62
CA ASP A 125 -24.77 19.41 22.68
C ASP A 125 -23.91 18.19 22.26
N ALA A 126 -23.64 17.27 23.20
CA ALA A 126 -22.97 16.00 22.89
C ALA A 126 -23.79 15.18 21.91
N LEU A 127 -25.12 15.08 22.12
CA LEU A 127 -26.02 14.40 21.17
C LEU A 127 -25.97 15.00 19.76
N LYS A 128 -26.03 16.35 19.67
CA LYS A 128 -25.96 17.05 18.38
C LYS A 128 -24.64 16.75 17.65
N VAL A 129 -23.50 16.86 18.34
CA VAL A 129 -22.18 16.61 17.75
C VAL A 129 -22.06 15.14 17.34
N MET A 130 -22.51 14.19 18.14
CA MET A 130 -22.49 12.77 17.83
C MET A 130 -23.30 12.47 16.56
N SER A 131 -24.52 13.02 16.46
CA SER A 131 -25.38 12.87 15.28
C SER A 131 -24.77 13.51 14.03
N GLN A 132 -24.21 14.72 14.15
CA GLN A 132 -23.60 15.43 13.02
C GLN A 132 -22.34 14.75 12.50
N LYS A 133 -21.48 14.26 13.41
CA LYS A 133 -20.19 13.65 13.05
C LYS A 133 -20.30 12.17 12.71
N LYS A 134 -21.39 11.50 13.10
CA LYS A 134 -21.69 10.08 12.79
C LYS A 134 -20.60 9.09 13.20
N LEU A 135 -19.83 9.39 14.23
CA LEU A 135 -18.72 8.54 14.70
C LEU A 135 -19.08 7.71 15.95
N GLY A 136 -20.29 7.86 16.49
CA GLY A 136 -20.77 7.12 17.67
C GLY A 136 -20.04 7.46 18.96
N VAL A 137 -19.21 8.52 18.97
CA VAL A 137 -18.41 8.96 20.11
C VAL A 137 -18.25 10.48 20.12
N VAL A 138 -18.11 11.05 21.30
CA VAL A 138 -17.73 12.47 21.51
C VAL A 138 -16.59 12.53 22.51
N VAL A 139 -15.56 13.28 22.18
CA VAL A 139 -14.42 13.57 23.06
C VAL A 139 -14.78 14.79 23.92
N ILE A 140 -14.72 14.64 25.23
CA ILE A 140 -14.94 15.73 26.17
C ILE A 140 -13.60 16.31 26.60
N THR A 141 -13.44 17.61 26.43
CA THR A 141 -12.21 18.32 26.82
C THR A 141 -12.42 19.27 27.98
N GLN A 142 -11.35 19.48 28.75
CA GLN A 142 -11.27 20.52 29.79
C GLN A 142 -9.91 21.20 29.67
N ASN A 143 -9.89 22.52 29.54
CA ASN A 143 -8.65 23.29 29.35
C ASN A 143 -7.75 22.75 28.20
N LYS A 144 -8.36 22.34 27.09
CA LYS A 144 -7.72 21.72 25.92
C LYS A 144 -7.16 20.30 26.13
N PHE A 145 -7.30 19.72 27.32
CA PHE A 145 -6.92 18.33 27.58
C PHE A 145 -8.15 17.42 27.50
N ILE A 146 -7.92 16.18 27.11
CA ILE A 146 -8.99 15.17 27.07
C ILE A 146 -9.38 14.80 28.50
N LYS A 147 -10.64 15.08 28.86
CA LYS A 147 -11.24 14.67 30.13
C LYS A 147 -11.79 13.24 30.07
N GLY A 148 -12.24 12.82 28.91
CA GLY A 148 -12.77 11.49 28.66
C GLY A 148 -13.61 11.42 27.39
N LEU A 149 -14.31 10.30 27.24
CA LEU A 149 -15.16 9.99 26.09
C LEU A 149 -16.59 9.74 26.53
N VAL A 150 -17.53 10.04 25.65
CA VAL A 150 -18.94 9.63 25.75
C VAL A 150 -19.31 8.89 24.48
N THR A 151 -19.77 7.66 24.61
CA THR A 151 -20.15 6.81 23.47
C THR A 151 -21.68 6.79 23.29
N ASP A 152 -22.13 6.35 22.11
CA ASP A 152 -23.55 6.13 21.81
C ASP A 152 -24.22 5.20 22.83
N GLY A 153 -23.51 4.14 23.27
CA GLY A 153 -23.98 3.25 24.32
C GLY A 153 -24.16 3.93 25.70
N ASP A 154 -23.31 4.89 26.04
CA ASP A 154 -23.43 5.67 27.28
C ASP A 154 -24.66 6.58 27.22
N ILE A 155 -24.90 7.20 26.07
CA ILE A 155 -26.09 8.02 25.80
C ILE A 155 -27.37 7.17 25.93
N ARG A 156 -27.44 6.01 25.29
CA ARG A 156 -28.61 5.11 25.34
C ARG A 156 -28.93 4.69 26.79
N ARG A 157 -27.89 4.37 27.58
CA ARG A 157 -28.07 4.00 28.99
C ARG A 157 -28.69 5.15 29.81
N VAL A 158 -28.35 6.38 29.52
CA VAL A 158 -28.90 7.56 30.20
C VAL A 158 -30.35 7.82 29.76
N LEU A 159 -30.65 7.68 28.48
CA LEU A 159 -31.99 7.88 27.94
C LEU A 159 -32.98 6.84 28.44
N ASN A 160 -32.55 5.59 28.62
CA ASN A 160 -33.39 4.49 29.10
C ASN A 160 -33.63 4.54 30.62
N ASN A 161 -32.84 5.34 31.38
CA ASN A 161 -33.01 5.52 32.83
C ASN A 161 -33.67 6.87 33.12
N ALA A 162 -34.96 6.87 33.32
CA ALA A 162 -35.76 8.09 33.57
C ALA A 162 -35.30 8.90 34.81
N SER A 163 -34.59 8.27 35.76
CA SER A 163 -34.10 8.87 37.00
C SER A 163 -32.68 9.41 36.93
N LYS A 164 -31.95 9.22 35.81
CA LYS A 164 -30.56 9.68 35.70
C LYS A 164 -30.47 11.12 35.21
N GLU A 165 -29.84 11.92 36.04
CA GLU A 165 -29.45 13.28 35.73
C GLU A 165 -28.62 13.32 34.42
N ARG A 166 -29.06 14.12 33.45
CA ARG A 166 -28.42 14.32 32.16
C ARG A 166 -27.17 15.20 32.27
N ASN A 167 -26.24 14.80 33.17
CA ASN A 167 -25.00 15.51 33.42
C ASN A 167 -23.85 14.80 32.75
N LEU A 168 -23.11 15.49 31.88
CA LEU A 168 -21.96 14.93 31.15
C LEU A 168 -20.90 14.38 32.09
N ASP A 169 -20.58 15.07 33.19
CA ASP A 169 -19.54 14.67 34.13
C ASP A 169 -19.79 13.31 34.79
N LYS A 170 -21.05 12.91 34.91
CA LYS A 170 -21.44 11.60 35.45
C LYS A 170 -21.40 10.47 34.43
N ILE A 171 -21.32 10.81 33.15
CA ILE A 171 -21.39 9.84 32.02
C ILE A 171 -20.02 9.62 31.37
N ILE A 172 -19.10 10.56 31.54
CA ILE A 172 -17.76 10.54 30.94
C ILE A 172 -16.99 9.31 31.39
N ARG A 173 -16.49 8.53 30.44
CA ARG A 173 -15.47 7.52 30.68
C ARG A 173 -14.10 8.18 30.76
N LYS A 174 -13.56 8.28 31.98
CA LYS A 174 -12.32 9.00 32.27
C LYS A 174 -11.07 8.28 31.75
N TYR A 175 -11.11 6.97 31.60
CA TYR A 175 -9.97 6.14 31.18
C TYR A 175 -10.44 5.23 30.05
N PRO A 176 -10.53 5.72 28.81
CA PRO A 176 -10.78 4.84 27.69
C PRO A 176 -9.59 3.87 27.53
N LEU A 177 -9.88 2.61 27.24
CA LEU A 177 -8.85 1.67 26.80
C LEU A 177 -8.26 2.17 25.48
N VAL A 178 -6.94 2.30 25.43
CA VAL A 178 -6.16 2.73 24.26
C VAL A 178 -5.42 1.54 23.69
#